data_74de809481e348ccd8dd31b7850a9235
#
_entry.id   74de809481e348ccd8dd31b7850a9235
#
_cell.length_a   1.000
_cell.length_b   1.000
_cell.length_c   1.000
_cell.angle_alpha   90.00
_cell.angle_beta   90.00
_cell.angle_gamma   90.00
#
_symmetry.space_group_name_H-M   'P 1'
#
loop_
_entity.id
_entity.type
_entity.pdbx_description
1 polymer ?
#
loop_
_entity_poly.entity_id
_entity_poly.type
_entity_poly.pdbx_seq_one_letter_code
_entity_poly.pdbx_strand_id
1 'polypeptide(L)'
;MSKAYNVAVVGATGLVGQEFLKIALQRGFPVKGLRLLASNRSAGRRLTVGEWEIEVEETNSRSFAGVDLAFFSATTEVSKSLIPAAVKAGAVTIDDSSAWRMEPDVPLVVPEVNAGDLEGHKGIISIPNCPTTPLVQVLWPIHCLNPVKRIIVDTYQSVSGMGAQAVQELTDQTRAVLDGNSTTAHVFPHQIAFSLLPHVDVFLGSGYTKEEWKIINETRKIMHEPELAVSATCVRVPVYIGHSEAVHVEFARPITPEEVNTILREAPGVTVQDEPSVNLYPMPCTVAGKDDTFVGRIRQDVSCPTGIAMWIVSDNLRKGAALNAIQIAEELIARSLI
;
A
#
# COMPACT_ATOMS: atom_id res chain seq x y z
N MET A 1 32.59 3.65 -4.39
CA MET A 1 31.41 3.39 -5.25
C MET A 1 30.35 2.74 -4.36
N SER A 2 29.14 3.22 -4.33
CA SER A 2 28.06 2.55 -3.59
C SER A 2 27.81 1.16 -4.16
N LYS A 3 27.57 0.16 -3.28
CA LYS A 3 27.20 -1.21 -3.69
C LYS A 3 25.94 -1.14 -4.54
N ALA A 4 25.90 -1.84 -5.67
CA ALA A 4 24.73 -1.96 -6.53
C ALA A 4 24.24 -3.41 -6.56
N TYR A 5 22.95 -3.63 -6.74
CA TYR A 5 22.25 -4.87 -6.48
C TYR A 5 21.62 -5.48 -7.73
N ASN A 6 21.58 -6.79 -7.79
CA ASN A 6 20.78 -7.52 -8.78
C ASN A 6 19.34 -7.61 -8.26
N VAL A 7 18.42 -6.99 -8.97
CA VAL A 7 17.01 -6.87 -8.57
C VAL A 7 16.14 -7.73 -9.48
N ALA A 8 15.19 -8.46 -8.89
CA ALA A 8 14.13 -9.13 -9.61
C ALA A 8 12.78 -8.50 -9.26
N VAL A 9 11.92 -8.28 -10.25
CA VAL A 9 10.55 -7.78 -10.06
C VAL A 9 9.58 -8.85 -10.56
N VAL A 10 8.92 -9.54 -9.65
CA VAL A 10 7.87 -10.52 -9.94
C VAL A 10 6.54 -9.79 -10.04
N GLY A 11 5.81 -10.00 -11.13
CA GLY A 11 4.63 -9.20 -11.48
C GLY A 11 4.97 -7.89 -12.20
N ALA A 12 6.13 -7.82 -12.87
CA ALA A 12 6.66 -6.63 -13.52
C ALA A 12 5.72 -5.98 -14.55
N THR A 13 4.77 -6.72 -15.12
CA THR A 13 3.78 -6.22 -16.09
C THR A 13 2.50 -5.67 -15.44
N GLY A 14 2.34 -5.84 -14.12
CA GLY A 14 1.21 -5.31 -13.34
C GLY A 14 1.37 -3.82 -13.01
N LEU A 15 0.29 -3.17 -12.54
CA LEU A 15 0.32 -1.75 -12.20
C LEU A 15 1.37 -1.43 -11.13
N VAL A 16 1.40 -2.19 -10.04
CA VAL A 16 2.35 -2.00 -8.94
C VAL A 16 3.78 -2.31 -9.37
N GLY A 17 4.00 -3.41 -10.15
CA GLY A 17 5.32 -3.75 -10.66
C GLY A 17 5.89 -2.66 -11.58
N GLN A 18 5.08 -2.08 -12.45
CA GLN A 18 5.49 -0.96 -13.31
C GLN A 18 5.77 0.31 -12.49
N GLU A 19 4.94 0.60 -11.48
CA GLU A 19 5.18 1.75 -10.62
C GLU A 19 6.45 1.55 -9.76
N PHE A 20 6.75 0.32 -9.31
CA PHE A 20 8.03 0.00 -8.65
C PHE A 20 9.22 0.34 -9.53
N LEU A 21 9.21 -0.10 -10.80
CA LEU A 21 10.28 0.18 -11.74
C LEU A 21 10.48 1.69 -11.98
N LYS A 22 9.37 2.41 -12.13
CA LYS A 22 9.37 3.87 -12.30
C LYS A 22 9.94 4.58 -11.07
N ILE A 23 9.52 4.21 -9.86
CA ILE A 23 9.99 4.82 -8.61
C ILE A 23 11.46 4.49 -8.39
N ALA A 24 11.90 3.26 -8.66
CA ALA A 24 13.31 2.87 -8.55
C ALA A 24 14.21 3.76 -9.41
N LEU A 25 13.79 4.08 -10.64
CA LEU A 25 14.48 5.02 -11.51
C LEU A 25 14.46 6.46 -10.96
N GLN A 26 13.29 6.95 -10.54
CA GLN A 26 13.13 8.31 -10.00
C GLN A 26 14.00 8.55 -8.78
N ARG A 27 14.18 7.56 -7.93
CA ARG A 27 14.98 7.63 -6.71
C ARG A 27 16.46 7.27 -6.91
N GLY A 28 16.85 6.86 -8.11
CA GLY A 28 18.23 6.44 -8.38
C GLY A 28 18.62 5.19 -7.59
N PHE A 29 17.67 4.25 -7.40
CA PHE A 29 17.92 3.02 -6.66
C PHE A 29 19.12 2.27 -7.29
N PRO A 30 20.08 1.75 -6.49
CA PRO A 30 21.36 1.24 -7.00
C PRO A 30 21.22 -0.16 -7.64
N VAL A 31 20.70 -0.21 -8.87
CA VAL A 31 20.52 -1.45 -9.66
C VAL A 31 21.76 -1.75 -10.46
N LYS A 32 22.33 -2.96 -10.27
CA LYS A 32 23.41 -3.53 -11.09
C LYS A 32 22.88 -4.37 -12.24
N GLY A 33 21.85 -5.16 -11.97
CA GLY A 33 21.16 -6.00 -12.93
C GLY A 33 19.68 -6.06 -12.60
N LEU A 34 18.82 -6.12 -13.61
CA LEU A 34 17.37 -6.13 -13.44
C LEU A 34 16.76 -7.31 -14.19
N ARG A 35 15.95 -8.11 -13.49
CA ARG A 35 15.12 -9.17 -14.08
C ARG A 35 13.65 -8.82 -13.94
N LEU A 36 12.94 -8.87 -15.05
CA LEU A 36 11.50 -8.67 -15.10
C LEU A 36 10.80 -10.00 -15.22
N LEU A 37 10.04 -10.38 -14.21
CA LEU A 37 9.45 -11.69 -14.07
C LEU A 37 7.91 -11.56 -14.07
N ALA A 38 7.22 -12.43 -14.82
CA ALA A 38 5.76 -12.47 -14.87
C ALA A 38 5.25 -13.89 -15.16
N SER A 39 3.94 -14.05 -15.29
CA SER A 39 3.33 -15.30 -15.72
C SER A 39 3.63 -15.57 -17.20
N ASN A 40 3.49 -16.82 -17.63
CA ASN A 40 3.63 -17.25 -19.01
C ASN A 40 2.87 -16.35 -20.02
N ARG A 41 1.69 -15.82 -19.65
CA ARG A 41 0.90 -14.91 -20.52
C ARG A 41 1.64 -13.62 -20.89
N SER A 42 2.61 -13.21 -20.10
CA SER A 42 3.37 -11.96 -20.30
C SER A 42 4.84 -12.21 -20.67
N ALA A 43 5.33 -13.44 -20.60
CA ALA A 43 6.67 -13.81 -20.99
C ALA A 43 6.93 -13.48 -22.47
N GLY A 44 8.15 -13.06 -22.81
CA GLY A 44 8.54 -12.59 -24.13
C GLY A 44 8.16 -11.13 -24.46
N ARG A 45 7.35 -10.48 -23.63
CA ARG A 45 7.09 -9.02 -23.79
C ARG A 45 8.33 -8.24 -23.43
N ARG A 46 8.53 -7.09 -24.08
CA ARG A 46 9.61 -6.17 -23.72
C ARG A 46 9.05 -4.98 -22.98
N LEU A 47 9.71 -4.57 -21.91
CA LEU A 47 9.40 -3.35 -21.17
C LEU A 47 10.60 -2.41 -21.23
N THR A 48 10.33 -1.14 -21.44
CA THR A 48 11.33 -0.07 -21.36
C THR A 48 11.40 0.43 -19.92
N VAL A 49 12.58 0.34 -19.30
CA VAL A 49 12.86 0.81 -17.94
C VAL A 49 14.04 1.78 -18.02
N GLY A 50 13.75 3.08 -18.02
CA GLY A 50 14.75 4.10 -18.33
C GLY A 50 15.31 3.92 -19.75
N GLU A 51 16.63 3.72 -19.86
CA GLU A 51 17.32 3.46 -21.14
C GLU A 51 17.39 1.96 -21.49
N TRP A 52 16.92 1.07 -20.61
CA TRP A 52 16.99 -0.37 -20.79
C TRP A 52 15.72 -0.92 -21.42
N GLU A 53 15.89 -1.73 -22.44
CA GLU A 53 14.82 -2.56 -23.01
C GLU A 53 15.02 -4.00 -22.54
N ILE A 54 14.16 -4.47 -21.63
CA ILE A 54 14.31 -5.74 -20.94
C ILE A 54 13.16 -6.68 -21.32
N GLU A 55 13.50 -7.90 -21.69
CA GLU A 55 12.52 -8.95 -21.93
C GLU A 55 11.99 -9.50 -20.61
N VAL A 56 10.67 -9.69 -20.56
CA VAL A 56 9.99 -10.29 -19.41
C VAL A 56 10.12 -11.80 -19.48
N GLU A 57 10.71 -12.39 -18.44
CA GLU A 57 10.90 -13.84 -18.32
C GLU A 57 9.69 -14.49 -17.62
N GLU A 58 9.42 -15.76 -17.92
CA GLU A 58 8.47 -16.54 -17.13
C GLU A 58 9.05 -16.84 -15.75
N THR A 59 8.26 -16.53 -14.71
CA THR A 59 8.68 -16.73 -13.32
C THR A 59 8.67 -18.21 -12.95
N ASN A 60 9.78 -18.71 -12.43
CA ASN A 60 9.90 -20.06 -11.88
C ASN A 60 10.94 -20.08 -10.73
N SER A 61 11.09 -21.23 -10.06
CA SER A 61 11.99 -21.36 -8.90
C SER A 61 13.47 -21.11 -9.18
N ARG A 62 13.90 -21.15 -10.46
CA ARG A 62 15.30 -20.90 -10.88
C ARG A 62 15.53 -19.44 -11.25
N SER A 63 14.49 -18.63 -11.34
CA SER A 63 14.57 -17.22 -11.74
C SER A 63 15.37 -16.35 -10.75
N PHE A 64 15.67 -16.83 -9.56
CA PHE A 64 16.30 -16.05 -8.48
C PHE A 64 17.80 -16.28 -8.31
N ALA A 65 18.45 -17.08 -9.15
CA ALA A 65 19.90 -17.30 -9.07
C ALA A 65 20.67 -15.98 -9.27
N GLY A 66 21.49 -15.60 -8.29
CA GLY A 66 22.29 -14.38 -8.30
C GLY A 66 21.50 -13.08 -8.11
N VAL A 67 20.26 -13.16 -7.65
CA VAL A 67 19.43 -12.03 -7.25
C VAL A 67 19.72 -11.67 -5.80
N ASP A 68 19.97 -10.40 -5.52
CA ASP A 68 20.19 -9.89 -4.16
C ASP A 68 18.85 -9.47 -3.51
N LEU A 69 17.96 -8.84 -4.28
CA LEU A 69 16.66 -8.34 -3.84
C LEU A 69 15.56 -8.74 -4.83
N ALA A 70 14.47 -9.33 -4.33
CA ALA A 70 13.32 -9.68 -5.14
C ALA A 70 12.05 -9.00 -4.60
N PHE A 71 11.43 -8.15 -5.43
CA PHE A 71 10.13 -7.55 -5.15
C PHE A 71 9.03 -8.43 -5.75
N PHE A 72 8.05 -8.80 -4.94
CA PHE A 72 6.91 -9.62 -5.33
C PHE A 72 5.62 -8.80 -5.32
N SER A 73 5.09 -8.51 -6.50
CA SER A 73 3.73 -7.97 -6.69
C SER A 73 2.91 -8.98 -7.48
N ALA A 74 2.56 -10.07 -6.81
CA ALA A 74 1.88 -11.22 -7.39
C ALA A 74 0.74 -11.71 -6.47
N THR A 75 0.04 -12.78 -6.88
CA THR A 75 -1.00 -13.35 -6.02
C THR A 75 -0.39 -14.06 -4.80
N THR A 76 -1.21 -14.21 -3.76
CA THR A 76 -0.83 -14.92 -2.52
C THR A 76 -0.26 -16.33 -2.81
N GLU A 77 -0.86 -17.05 -3.78
CA GLU A 77 -0.43 -18.39 -4.17
C GLU A 77 0.96 -18.39 -4.80
N VAL A 78 1.22 -17.42 -5.69
CA VAL A 78 2.54 -17.24 -6.34
C VAL A 78 3.59 -16.90 -5.29
N SER A 79 3.32 -15.97 -4.39
CA SER A 79 4.21 -15.57 -3.31
C SER A 79 4.53 -16.75 -2.38
N LYS A 80 3.53 -17.51 -1.93
CA LYS A 80 3.73 -18.72 -1.11
C LYS A 80 4.57 -19.77 -1.81
N SER A 81 4.40 -19.93 -3.11
CA SER A 81 5.12 -20.94 -3.90
C SER A 81 6.57 -20.56 -4.19
N LEU A 82 6.85 -19.29 -4.50
CA LEU A 82 8.14 -18.87 -5.08
C LEU A 82 9.06 -18.14 -4.09
N ILE A 83 8.56 -17.44 -3.10
CA ILE A 83 9.37 -16.72 -2.11
C ILE A 83 10.35 -17.67 -1.37
N PRO A 84 9.95 -18.88 -0.93
CA PRO A 84 10.92 -19.81 -0.32
C PRO A 84 12.07 -20.20 -1.25
N ALA A 85 11.82 -20.28 -2.56
CA ALA A 85 12.85 -20.57 -3.53
C ALA A 85 13.80 -19.36 -3.75
N ALA A 86 13.26 -18.13 -3.72
CA ALA A 86 14.05 -16.91 -3.79
C ALA A 86 14.98 -16.76 -2.57
N VAL A 87 14.45 -16.97 -1.38
CA VAL A 87 15.23 -16.93 -0.14
C VAL A 87 16.31 -18.02 -0.11
N LYS A 88 15.97 -19.23 -0.55
CA LYS A 88 16.95 -20.32 -0.67
C LYS A 88 18.07 -20.01 -1.68
N ALA A 89 17.78 -19.20 -2.70
CA ALA A 89 18.78 -18.73 -3.67
C ALA A 89 19.65 -17.58 -3.13
N GLY A 90 19.37 -17.07 -1.94
CA GLY A 90 20.10 -15.99 -1.27
C GLY A 90 19.50 -14.60 -1.44
N ALA A 91 18.33 -14.46 -2.09
CA ALA A 91 17.67 -13.19 -2.24
C ALA A 91 16.91 -12.78 -0.96
N VAL A 92 16.96 -11.50 -0.60
CA VAL A 92 15.98 -10.90 0.30
C VAL A 92 14.73 -10.54 -0.50
N THR A 93 13.56 -10.90 0.03
CA THR A 93 12.28 -10.70 -0.66
C THR A 93 11.43 -9.66 0.04
N ILE A 94 10.80 -8.78 -0.73
CA ILE A 94 9.79 -7.82 -0.26
C ILE A 94 8.48 -8.17 -0.96
N ASP A 95 7.48 -8.59 -0.19
CA ASP A 95 6.22 -9.14 -0.68
C ASP A 95 5.04 -8.19 -0.48
N ASP A 96 4.36 -7.86 -1.57
CA ASP A 96 3.14 -7.03 -1.59
C ASP A 96 1.85 -7.86 -1.38
N SER A 97 1.95 -9.18 -1.45
CA SER A 97 0.79 -10.04 -1.22
C SER A 97 0.44 -10.18 0.27
N SER A 98 -0.74 -10.74 0.56
CA SER A 98 -1.12 -11.06 1.94
C SER A 98 -0.53 -12.37 2.46
N ALA A 99 0.37 -13.02 1.70
CA ALA A 99 0.85 -14.37 1.99
C ALA A 99 1.55 -14.50 3.34
N TRP A 100 2.36 -13.50 3.69
CA TRP A 100 3.30 -13.57 4.81
C TRP A 100 3.07 -12.49 5.88
N ARG A 101 2.14 -11.56 5.65
CA ARG A 101 1.92 -10.39 6.53
C ARG A 101 1.71 -10.74 8.00
N MET A 102 0.97 -11.80 8.27
CA MET A 102 0.62 -12.20 9.64
C MET A 102 1.49 -13.33 10.22
N GLU A 103 2.51 -13.79 9.45
CA GLU A 103 3.46 -14.76 9.98
C GLU A 103 4.31 -14.12 11.08
N PRO A 104 4.48 -14.75 12.25
CA PRO A 104 5.19 -14.16 13.40
C PRO A 104 6.64 -13.79 13.11
N ASP A 105 7.33 -14.60 12.29
CA ASP A 105 8.74 -14.44 11.93
C ASP A 105 8.98 -13.53 10.72
N VAL A 106 7.93 -12.94 10.15
CA VAL A 106 8.02 -12.07 8.97
C VAL A 106 7.70 -10.63 9.37
N PRO A 107 8.65 -9.70 9.26
CA PRO A 107 8.39 -8.28 9.48
C PRO A 107 7.35 -7.74 8.50
N LEU A 108 6.39 -6.97 9.03
CA LEU A 108 5.40 -6.23 8.28
C LEU A 108 5.71 -4.74 8.45
N VAL A 109 6.25 -4.08 7.41
CA VAL A 109 7.01 -2.85 7.62
C VAL A 109 6.44 -1.65 6.87
N VAL A 110 6.32 -0.55 7.61
CA VAL A 110 6.22 0.82 7.12
C VAL A 110 7.44 1.56 7.66
N PRO A 111 8.41 1.97 6.84
CA PRO A 111 9.69 2.51 7.31
C PRO A 111 9.58 3.66 8.30
N GLU A 112 8.61 4.55 8.13
CA GLU A 112 8.37 5.68 9.01
C GLU A 112 7.80 5.28 10.39
N VAL A 113 7.41 4.00 10.56
CA VAL A 113 6.77 3.50 11.79
C VAL A 113 7.67 2.51 12.52
N ASN A 114 8.08 1.45 11.84
CA ASN A 114 8.73 0.29 12.46
C ASN A 114 9.93 -0.25 11.66
N ALA A 115 10.75 0.61 11.06
CA ALA A 115 11.95 0.19 10.32
C ALA A 115 12.92 -0.70 11.15
N GLY A 116 12.88 -0.60 12.48
CA GLY A 116 13.67 -1.46 13.38
C GLY A 116 13.33 -2.94 13.26
N ASP A 117 12.10 -3.29 12.86
CA ASP A 117 11.68 -4.69 12.69
C ASP A 117 12.46 -5.40 11.57
N LEU A 118 13.05 -4.64 10.65
CA LEU A 118 13.89 -5.18 9.58
C LEU A 118 15.11 -5.96 10.10
N GLU A 119 15.61 -5.65 11.29
CA GLU A 119 16.76 -6.34 11.89
C GLU A 119 16.45 -7.81 12.19
N GLY A 120 15.17 -8.15 12.35
CA GLY A 120 14.72 -9.52 12.63
C GLY A 120 14.36 -10.33 11.37
N HIS A 121 14.51 -9.80 10.15
CA HIS A 121 14.09 -10.52 8.95
C HIS A 121 14.90 -11.80 8.70
N LYS A 122 14.22 -12.82 8.20
CA LYS A 122 14.83 -14.12 7.81
C LYS A 122 14.81 -14.29 6.28
N GLY A 123 14.98 -13.19 5.55
CA GLY A 123 14.95 -13.15 4.08
C GLY A 123 13.57 -12.86 3.50
N ILE A 124 12.51 -12.78 4.29
CA ILE A 124 11.17 -12.40 3.86
C ILE A 124 10.74 -11.15 4.63
N ILE A 125 10.24 -10.14 3.92
CA ILE A 125 9.67 -8.92 4.47
C ILE A 125 8.34 -8.69 3.74
N SER A 126 7.30 -8.32 4.46
CA SER A 126 6.01 -7.96 3.87
C SER A 126 5.76 -6.47 3.95
N ILE A 127 5.10 -5.93 2.92
CA ILE A 127 4.48 -4.60 2.98
C ILE A 127 3.01 -4.74 3.38
N PRO A 128 2.44 -3.75 4.09
CA PRO A 128 1.05 -3.81 4.50
C PRO A 128 0.07 -3.65 3.33
N ASN A 129 -1.20 -3.83 3.66
CA ASN A 129 -2.29 -3.47 2.77
C ASN A 129 -2.26 -1.98 2.44
N CYS A 130 -2.65 -1.63 1.20
CA CYS A 130 -2.57 -0.27 0.70
C CYS A 130 -3.32 0.80 1.53
N PRO A 131 -4.47 0.52 2.19
CA PRO A 131 -5.02 1.46 3.16
C PRO A 131 -4.33 1.40 4.53
N THR A 132 -3.79 0.26 4.97
CA THR A 132 -3.12 0.18 6.28
C THR A 132 -1.86 1.06 6.33
N THR A 133 -1.10 1.11 5.25
CA THR A 133 0.16 1.88 5.19
C THR A 133 -0.03 3.37 5.53
N PRO A 134 -0.89 4.14 4.82
CA PRO A 134 -1.11 5.54 5.14
C PRO A 134 -1.76 5.76 6.51
N LEU A 135 -2.66 4.87 6.93
CA LEU A 135 -3.29 4.93 8.25
C LEU A 135 -2.25 4.93 9.38
N VAL A 136 -1.38 3.92 9.41
CA VAL A 136 -0.37 3.81 10.46
C VAL A 136 0.70 4.88 10.36
N GLN A 137 1.09 5.31 9.15
CA GLN A 137 2.05 6.39 8.93
C GLN A 137 1.57 7.72 9.55
N VAL A 138 0.28 8.03 9.40
CA VAL A 138 -0.32 9.25 9.98
C VAL A 138 -0.52 9.13 11.48
N LEU A 139 -0.95 7.96 11.97
CA LEU A 139 -1.27 7.81 13.39
C LEU A 139 -0.05 7.63 14.28
N TRP A 140 1.04 7.06 13.77
CA TRP A 140 2.23 6.74 14.56
C TRP A 140 2.87 7.95 15.25
N PRO A 141 3.16 9.08 14.59
CA PRO A 141 3.78 10.23 15.25
C PRO A 141 2.89 10.81 16.36
N ILE A 142 1.57 10.72 16.22
CA ILE A 142 0.64 11.15 17.27
C ILE A 142 0.63 10.13 18.41
N HIS A 143 0.58 8.83 18.09
CA HIS A 143 0.59 7.73 19.05
C HIS A 143 1.81 7.77 19.97
N CYS A 144 3.00 8.08 19.44
CA CYS A 144 4.24 8.20 20.22
C CYS A 144 4.14 9.29 21.32
N LEU A 145 3.36 10.33 21.11
CA LEU A 145 3.17 11.44 22.05
C LEU A 145 1.93 11.27 22.94
N ASN A 146 0.88 10.72 22.38
CA ASN A 146 -0.40 10.47 23.05
C ASN A 146 -1.01 9.16 22.54
N PRO A 147 -0.94 8.06 23.33
CA PRO A 147 -1.33 6.74 22.88
C PRO A 147 -2.75 6.68 22.31
N VAL A 148 -2.88 6.11 21.12
CA VAL A 148 -4.16 5.78 20.49
C VAL A 148 -4.84 4.67 21.27
N LYS A 149 -6.14 4.80 21.54
CA LYS A 149 -6.95 3.82 22.25
C LYS A 149 -7.95 3.11 21.35
N ARG A 150 -8.48 3.84 20.36
CA ARG A 150 -9.45 3.27 19.42
C ARG A 150 -9.37 3.96 18.07
N ILE A 151 -9.55 3.20 17.01
CA ILE A 151 -9.61 3.67 15.63
C ILE A 151 -10.91 3.17 15.01
N ILE A 152 -11.65 4.08 14.37
CA ILE A 152 -12.69 3.75 13.40
C ILE A 152 -12.19 4.30 12.06
N VAL A 153 -12.15 3.44 11.04
CA VAL A 153 -11.69 3.82 9.71
C VAL A 153 -12.67 3.32 8.65
N ASP A 154 -13.19 4.27 7.87
CA ASP A 154 -14.00 3.96 6.69
C ASP A 154 -13.18 4.31 5.45
N THR A 155 -12.87 3.29 4.62
CA THR A 155 -12.03 3.48 3.45
C THR A 155 -12.85 3.66 2.19
N TYR A 156 -12.37 4.52 1.29
CA TYR A 156 -12.90 4.77 -0.05
C TYR A 156 -11.82 4.35 -1.06
N GLN A 157 -11.86 3.07 -1.45
CA GLN A 157 -10.77 2.45 -2.20
C GLN A 157 -11.00 2.52 -3.71
N SER A 158 -10.03 3.08 -4.42
CA SER A 158 -10.00 3.18 -5.88
C SER A 158 -9.91 1.81 -6.55
N VAL A 159 -10.37 1.72 -7.80
CA VAL A 159 -10.43 0.48 -8.57
C VAL A 159 -9.04 -0.11 -8.90
N SER A 160 -7.99 0.72 -8.97
CA SER A 160 -6.63 0.26 -9.26
C SER A 160 -6.10 -0.77 -8.27
N GLY A 161 -6.64 -0.82 -7.05
CA GLY A 161 -6.33 -1.86 -6.05
C GLY A 161 -6.69 -3.28 -6.52
N MET A 162 -7.58 -3.43 -7.51
CA MET A 162 -7.91 -4.70 -8.17
C MET A 162 -7.16 -4.88 -9.51
N GLY A 163 -6.23 -3.98 -9.83
CA GLY A 163 -5.39 -4.06 -11.02
C GLY A 163 -5.98 -3.43 -12.28
N ALA A 164 -5.26 -3.60 -13.40
CA ALA A 164 -5.57 -2.92 -14.66
C ALA A 164 -6.95 -3.29 -15.25
N GLN A 165 -7.43 -4.50 -15.03
CA GLN A 165 -8.75 -4.93 -15.52
C GLN A 165 -9.88 -4.17 -14.83
N ALA A 166 -9.74 -3.86 -13.54
CA ALA A 166 -10.73 -3.07 -12.81
C ALA A 166 -10.75 -1.60 -13.26
N VAL A 167 -9.58 -1.05 -13.58
CA VAL A 167 -9.46 0.30 -14.18
C VAL A 167 -10.17 0.33 -15.55
N GLN A 168 -9.95 -0.69 -16.37
CA GLN A 168 -10.61 -0.80 -17.68
C GLN A 168 -12.13 -0.95 -17.54
N GLU A 169 -12.58 -1.82 -16.61
CA GLU A 169 -14.01 -2.03 -16.37
C GLU A 169 -14.73 -0.73 -15.94
N LEU A 170 -14.13 0.06 -15.03
CA LEU A 170 -14.69 1.36 -14.68
C LEU A 170 -14.82 2.29 -15.91
N THR A 171 -13.79 2.30 -16.76
CA THR A 171 -13.77 3.12 -17.97
C THR A 171 -14.89 2.70 -18.93
N ASP A 172 -15.03 1.40 -19.19
CA ASP A 172 -15.99 0.86 -20.14
C ASP A 172 -17.44 1.02 -19.65
N GLN A 173 -17.67 0.75 -18.35
CA GLN A 173 -18.98 0.98 -17.74
C GLN A 173 -19.35 2.46 -17.75
N THR A 174 -18.39 3.36 -17.48
CA THR A 174 -18.64 4.82 -17.52
C THR A 174 -19.10 5.25 -18.90
N ARG A 175 -18.43 4.80 -19.97
CA ARG A 175 -18.82 5.09 -21.36
C ARG A 175 -20.19 4.52 -21.66
N ALA A 176 -20.44 3.24 -21.33
CA ALA A 176 -21.72 2.59 -21.58
C ALA A 176 -22.89 3.35 -20.93
N VAL A 177 -22.75 3.76 -19.66
CA VAL A 177 -23.79 4.54 -18.97
C VAL A 177 -24.05 5.89 -19.65
N LEU A 178 -22.98 6.62 -20.03
CA LEU A 178 -23.13 7.92 -20.69
C LEU A 178 -23.77 7.81 -22.08
N ASP A 179 -23.53 6.69 -22.76
CA ASP A 179 -24.14 6.39 -24.08
C ASP A 179 -25.55 5.80 -23.96
N GLY A 180 -26.11 5.65 -22.76
CA GLY A 180 -27.43 5.07 -22.50
C GLY A 180 -27.47 3.54 -22.68
N ASN A 181 -26.33 2.87 -22.69
CA ASN A 181 -26.21 1.42 -22.85
C ASN A 181 -26.22 0.70 -21.49
N SER A 182 -26.55 -0.60 -21.50
CA SER A 182 -26.40 -1.46 -20.34
C SER A 182 -24.92 -1.72 -20.02
N THR A 183 -24.60 -1.85 -18.74
CA THR A 183 -23.26 -2.20 -18.28
C THR A 183 -23.14 -3.70 -17.99
N THR A 184 -21.92 -4.22 -18.06
CA THR A 184 -21.58 -5.58 -17.63
C THR A 184 -20.52 -5.51 -16.55
N ALA A 185 -20.70 -6.26 -15.48
CA ALA A 185 -19.73 -6.41 -14.39
C ALA A 185 -18.97 -7.74 -14.56
N HIS A 186 -17.64 -7.68 -14.60
CA HIS A 186 -16.75 -8.83 -14.77
C HIS A 186 -15.72 -8.96 -13.64
N VAL A 187 -15.14 -7.85 -13.21
CA VAL A 187 -14.16 -7.79 -12.11
C VAL A 187 -14.87 -7.57 -10.78
N PHE A 188 -15.85 -6.68 -10.78
CA PHE A 188 -16.66 -6.40 -9.60
C PHE A 188 -17.98 -7.20 -9.63
N PRO A 189 -18.60 -7.48 -8.46
CA PRO A 189 -19.88 -8.20 -8.41
C PRO A 189 -21.07 -7.37 -8.94
N HIS A 190 -20.91 -6.05 -9.01
CA HIS A 190 -21.93 -5.10 -9.46
C HIS A 190 -21.29 -3.97 -10.28
N GLN A 191 -22.13 -3.17 -10.94
CA GLN A 191 -21.69 -1.95 -11.60
C GLN A 191 -20.97 -1.04 -10.63
N ILE A 192 -19.71 -0.67 -10.98
CA ILE A 192 -18.90 0.28 -10.20
C ILE A 192 -19.05 1.72 -10.70
N ALA A 193 -19.25 1.92 -12.02
CA ALA A 193 -19.46 3.26 -12.57
C ALA A 193 -20.69 3.91 -11.93
N PHE A 194 -20.53 5.12 -11.38
CA PHE A 194 -21.58 5.89 -10.69
C PHE A 194 -22.21 5.17 -9.49
N SER A 195 -21.48 4.24 -8.84
CA SER A 195 -21.97 3.48 -7.68
C SER A 195 -20.89 3.29 -6.64
N LEU A 196 -21.28 2.83 -5.46
CA LEU A 196 -20.39 2.41 -4.38
C LEU A 196 -20.65 0.95 -4.06
N LEU A 197 -19.59 0.17 -3.82
CA LEU A 197 -19.72 -1.20 -3.37
C LEU A 197 -19.29 -1.24 -1.89
N PRO A 198 -20.19 -1.51 -0.93
CA PRO A 198 -19.89 -1.44 0.50
C PRO A 198 -19.16 -2.69 1.00
N HIS A 199 -18.23 -3.19 0.21
CA HIS A 199 -17.29 -4.24 0.60
C HIS A 199 -16.09 -4.29 -0.35
N VAL A 200 -14.96 -4.74 0.18
CA VAL A 200 -13.74 -5.09 -0.56
C VAL A 200 -13.28 -6.47 -0.09
N ASP A 201 -12.88 -7.34 -1.03
CA ASP A 201 -12.52 -8.75 -0.78
C ASP A 201 -13.77 -9.58 -0.32
N VAL A 202 -13.57 -10.79 0.20
CA VAL A 202 -14.64 -11.73 0.55
C VAL A 202 -15.16 -11.50 1.96
N PHE A 203 -16.47 -11.76 2.17
CA PHE A 203 -17.07 -11.73 3.49
C PHE A 203 -16.63 -12.93 4.33
N LEU A 204 -16.45 -12.69 5.62
CA LEU A 204 -16.16 -13.70 6.64
C LEU A 204 -17.40 -13.98 7.48
N GLY A 205 -17.38 -15.07 8.25
CA GLY A 205 -18.50 -15.46 9.11
C GLY A 205 -18.84 -14.45 10.23
N SER A 206 -17.96 -13.49 10.50
CA SER A 206 -18.17 -12.38 11.43
C SER A 206 -19.00 -11.22 10.87
N GLY A 207 -19.31 -11.22 9.58
CA GLY A 207 -19.93 -10.10 8.86
C GLY A 207 -18.92 -9.06 8.35
N TYR A 208 -17.67 -9.08 8.83
CA TYR A 208 -16.58 -8.30 8.28
C TYR A 208 -16.06 -8.93 6.99
N THR A 209 -15.39 -8.12 6.15
CA THR A 209 -14.65 -8.65 5.00
C THR A 209 -13.20 -8.99 5.38
N LYS A 210 -12.55 -9.77 4.53
CA LYS A 210 -11.11 -10.08 4.69
C LYS A 210 -10.27 -8.81 4.61
N GLU A 211 -10.68 -7.82 3.81
CA GLU A 211 -10.00 -6.53 3.70
C GLU A 211 -10.04 -5.74 5.01
N GLU A 212 -11.19 -5.69 5.66
CA GLU A 212 -11.37 -5.04 6.95
C GLU A 212 -10.52 -5.71 8.04
N TRP A 213 -10.46 -7.04 8.05
CA TRP A 213 -9.59 -7.78 8.96
C TRP A 213 -8.10 -7.56 8.71
N LYS A 214 -7.68 -7.34 7.45
CA LYS A 214 -6.29 -6.94 7.16
C LYS A 214 -5.97 -5.62 7.86
N ILE A 215 -6.79 -4.59 7.69
CA ILE A 215 -6.58 -3.29 8.33
C ILE A 215 -6.46 -3.44 9.85
N ILE A 216 -7.39 -4.17 10.47
CA ILE A 216 -7.42 -4.38 11.92
C ILE A 216 -6.12 -5.05 12.42
N ASN A 217 -5.77 -6.19 11.83
CA ASN A 217 -4.66 -7.00 12.34
C ASN A 217 -3.29 -6.42 11.95
N GLU A 218 -3.17 -5.88 10.74
CA GLU A 218 -1.93 -5.27 10.27
C GLU A 218 -1.61 -4.00 11.06
N THR A 219 -2.60 -3.14 11.35
CA THR A 219 -2.42 -1.97 12.21
C THR A 219 -1.88 -2.36 13.58
N ARG A 220 -2.46 -3.37 14.20
CA ARG A 220 -2.00 -3.90 15.50
C ARG A 220 -0.56 -4.40 15.45
N LYS A 221 -0.20 -5.13 14.40
CA LYS A 221 1.14 -5.70 14.22
C LYS A 221 2.18 -4.61 14.01
N ILE A 222 1.92 -3.66 13.11
CA ILE A 222 2.86 -2.59 12.74
C ILE A 222 3.10 -1.62 13.90
N MET A 223 2.04 -1.26 14.63
CA MET A 223 2.12 -0.35 15.77
C MET A 223 2.55 -1.04 17.06
N HIS A 224 2.79 -2.36 17.05
CA HIS A 224 3.10 -3.18 18.24
C HIS A 224 2.06 -3.08 19.36
N GLU A 225 0.80 -2.86 19.00
CA GLU A 225 -0.34 -2.71 19.91
C GLU A 225 -1.38 -3.83 19.67
N PRO A 226 -1.15 -5.06 20.15
CA PRO A 226 -1.98 -6.23 19.82
C PRO A 226 -3.44 -6.10 20.28
N GLU A 227 -3.70 -5.31 21.32
CA GLU A 227 -5.04 -5.10 21.89
C GLU A 227 -5.71 -3.79 21.40
N LEU A 228 -5.09 -3.07 20.46
CA LEU A 228 -5.66 -1.83 19.95
C LEU A 228 -7.05 -2.06 19.38
N ALA A 229 -8.02 -1.27 19.84
CA ALA A 229 -9.39 -1.33 19.36
C ALA A 229 -9.47 -0.70 17.96
N VAL A 230 -9.69 -1.51 16.93
CA VAL A 230 -9.82 -1.04 15.54
C VAL A 230 -11.09 -1.61 14.94
N SER A 231 -11.88 -0.77 14.27
CA SER A 231 -13.01 -1.17 13.43
C SER A 231 -12.87 -0.53 12.07
N ALA A 232 -13.12 -1.30 11.01
CA ALA A 232 -12.97 -0.84 9.64
C ALA A 232 -14.22 -1.14 8.82
N THR A 233 -14.58 -0.23 7.90
CA THR A 233 -15.54 -0.46 6.82
C THR A 233 -14.84 -0.16 5.49
N CYS A 234 -14.79 -1.14 4.59
CA CYS A 234 -14.12 -0.96 3.31
C CYS A 234 -15.12 -0.79 2.17
N VAL A 235 -15.03 0.34 1.46
CA VAL A 235 -15.91 0.67 0.34
C VAL A 235 -15.10 0.81 -0.95
N ARG A 236 -15.50 0.13 -2.03
CA ARG A 236 -14.97 0.36 -3.37
C ARG A 236 -15.70 1.51 -4.03
N VAL A 237 -14.94 2.48 -4.55
CA VAL A 237 -15.47 3.70 -5.17
C VAL A 237 -15.05 3.83 -6.64
N PRO A 238 -15.80 4.56 -7.49
CA PRO A 238 -15.49 4.74 -8.90
C PRO A 238 -14.39 5.80 -9.12
N VAL A 239 -13.26 5.57 -8.51
CA VAL A 239 -12.04 6.39 -8.58
C VAL A 239 -10.93 5.52 -9.15
N TYR A 240 -10.14 6.03 -10.09
CA TYR A 240 -9.09 5.26 -10.75
C TYR A 240 -7.93 4.92 -9.82
N ILE A 241 -7.30 5.94 -9.22
CA ILE A 241 -6.10 5.83 -8.38
C ILE A 241 -6.27 6.74 -7.16
N GLY A 242 -5.71 6.30 -6.03
CA GLY A 242 -5.76 7.00 -4.75
C GLY A 242 -6.87 6.48 -3.85
N HIS A 243 -6.50 5.95 -2.68
CA HIS A 243 -7.43 5.60 -1.62
C HIS A 243 -7.64 6.78 -0.69
N SER A 244 -8.84 6.90 -0.19
CA SER A 244 -9.17 7.87 0.85
C SER A 244 -9.71 7.15 2.08
N GLU A 245 -9.55 7.77 3.25
CA GLU A 245 -9.99 7.22 4.54
C GLU A 245 -10.60 8.32 5.39
N ALA A 246 -11.82 8.08 5.90
CA ALA A 246 -12.39 8.82 6.98
C ALA A 246 -12.01 8.15 8.30
N VAL A 247 -11.24 8.83 9.14
CA VAL A 247 -10.65 8.25 10.34
C VAL A 247 -11.12 9.01 11.57
N HIS A 248 -11.63 8.27 12.56
CA HIS A 248 -11.92 8.75 13.89
C HIS A 248 -11.03 8.04 14.89
N VAL A 249 -10.27 8.79 15.68
CA VAL A 249 -9.29 8.26 16.61
C VAL A 249 -9.53 8.78 18.01
N GLU A 250 -9.60 7.87 18.98
CA GLU A 250 -9.65 8.20 20.40
C GLU A 250 -8.24 8.04 21.01
N PHE A 251 -7.82 9.03 21.76
CA PHE A 251 -6.51 9.06 22.42
C PHE A 251 -6.62 8.85 23.93
N ALA A 252 -5.50 8.56 24.58
CA ALA A 252 -5.45 8.38 26.03
C ALA A 252 -5.71 9.68 26.80
N ARG A 253 -5.41 10.83 26.19
CA ARG A 253 -5.59 12.18 26.77
C ARG A 253 -6.21 13.10 25.73
N PRO A 254 -6.92 14.16 26.14
CA PRO A 254 -7.36 15.19 25.22
C PRO A 254 -6.20 15.73 24.39
N ILE A 255 -6.46 16.00 23.12
CA ILE A 255 -5.53 16.61 22.15
C ILE A 255 -6.34 17.52 21.24
N THR A 256 -5.75 18.63 20.82
CA THR A 256 -6.42 19.59 19.94
C THR A 256 -6.08 19.34 18.47
N PRO A 257 -6.94 19.78 17.52
CA PRO A 257 -6.62 19.73 16.10
C PRO A 257 -5.34 20.49 15.74
N GLU A 258 -5.03 21.57 16.42
CA GLU A 258 -3.82 22.39 16.23
C GLU A 258 -2.55 21.62 16.63
N GLU A 259 -2.59 20.87 17.76
CA GLU A 259 -1.50 20.01 18.19
C GLU A 259 -1.28 18.88 17.18
N VAL A 260 -2.34 18.20 16.72
CA VAL A 260 -2.27 17.15 15.68
C VAL A 260 -1.68 17.71 14.38
N ASN A 261 -2.15 18.87 13.95
CA ASN A 261 -1.65 19.54 12.75
C ASN A 261 -0.15 19.84 12.85
N THR A 262 0.29 20.33 14.01
CA THR A 262 1.72 20.60 14.27
C THR A 262 2.56 19.32 14.19
N ILE A 263 2.13 18.25 14.85
CA ILE A 263 2.81 16.94 14.81
C ILE A 263 2.91 16.41 13.39
N LEU A 264 1.82 16.45 12.63
CA LEU A 264 1.77 15.89 11.28
C LEU A 264 2.56 16.71 10.24
N ARG A 265 2.75 18.01 10.44
CA ARG A 265 3.61 18.83 9.58
C ARG A 265 5.10 18.47 9.69
N GLU A 266 5.51 17.90 10.80
CA GLU A 266 6.87 17.45 11.05
C GLU A 266 7.08 15.96 10.72
N ALA A 267 5.99 15.23 10.45
CA ALA A 267 6.02 13.79 10.21
C ALA A 267 6.60 13.46 8.81
N PRO A 268 7.54 12.53 8.69
CA PRO A 268 8.15 12.17 7.42
C PRO A 268 7.13 11.53 6.47
N GLY A 269 7.12 11.99 5.21
CA GLY A 269 6.23 11.47 4.16
C GLY A 269 4.75 11.80 4.38
N VAL A 270 4.43 12.77 5.25
CA VAL A 270 3.07 13.28 5.48
C VAL A 270 3.01 14.74 5.05
N THR A 271 2.02 15.07 4.23
CA THR A 271 1.71 16.44 3.84
C THR A 271 0.33 16.85 4.38
N VAL A 272 0.29 17.88 5.22
CA VAL A 272 -0.97 18.45 5.70
C VAL A 272 -1.51 19.44 4.69
N GLN A 273 -2.71 19.16 4.17
CA GLN A 273 -3.45 19.99 3.23
C GLN A 273 -4.84 20.26 3.83
N ASP A 274 -4.95 21.27 4.69
CA ASP A 274 -6.15 21.51 5.50
C ASP A 274 -6.43 23.01 5.65
N GLU A 275 -7.14 23.58 4.67
CA GLU A 275 -7.64 24.96 4.69
C GLU A 275 -9.10 24.96 4.20
N PRO A 276 -10.06 24.58 5.08
CA PRO A 276 -11.47 24.45 4.70
C PRO A 276 -12.12 25.74 4.20
N SER A 277 -11.64 26.91 4.63
CA SER A 277 -12.18 28.22 4.23
C SER A 277 -12.09 28.45 2.71
N VAL A 278 -11.12 27.83 2.06
CA VAL A 278 -10.90 27.89 0.59
C VAL A 278 -11.10 26.52 -0.08
N ASN A 279 -11.76 25.59 0.58
CA ASN A 279 -12.00 24.22 0.11
C ASN A 279 -10.71 23.45 -0.23
N LEU A 280 -9.61 23.71 0.48
CA LEU A 280 -8.35 23.04 0.30
C LEU A 280 -8.28 21.83 1.26
N TYR A 281 -8.35 20.63 0.68
CA TYR A 281 -8.25 19.33 1.34
C TYR A 281 -7.77 18.29 0.35
N PRO A 282 -7.20 17.15 0.80
CA PRO A 282 -6.68 16.14 -0.13
C PRO A 282 -7.79 15.38 -0.84
N MET A 283 -7.59 15.13 -2.14
CA MET A 283 -8.48 14.35 -3.00
C MET A 283 -7.68 13.35 -3.83
N PRO A 284 -8.22 12.17 -4.16
CA PRO A 284 -7.51 11.18 -4.98
C PRO A 284 -6.96 11.75 -6.29
N CYS A 285 -7.73 12.57 -7.01
CA CYS A 285 -7.30 13.15 -8.29
C CYS A 285 -6.12 14.13 -8.18
N THR A 286 -5.89 14.73 -7.00
CA THR A 286 -4.76 15.64 -6.76
C THR A 286 -3.57 14.96 -6.10
N VAL A 287 -3.78 13.77 -5.53
CA VAL A 287 -2.76 12.98 -4.82
C VAL A 287 -2.17 11.88 -5.69
N ALA A 288 -2.91 11.37 -6.66
CA ALA A 288 -2.41 10.36 -7.61
C ALA A 288 -1.06 10.78 -8.23
N GLY A 289 -0.08 9.88 -8.20
CA GLY A 289 1.29 10.08 -8.67
C GLY A 289 2.22 10.76 -7.66
N LYS A 290 1.76 11.09 -6.45
CA LYS A 290 2.59 11.69 -5.39
C LYS A 290 3.05 10.63 -4.38
N ASP A 291 4.19 10.92 -3.74
CA ASP A 291 4.83 10.01 -2.78
C ASP A 291 4.25 10.12 -1.37
N ASP A 292 3.88 11.33 -0.96
CA ASP A 292 3.40 11.60 0.39
C ASP A 292 2.00 11.04 0.63
N THR A 293 1.72 10.76 1.90
CA THR A 293 0.37 10.62 2.43
C THR A 293 -0.17 12.00 2.80
N PHE A 294 -1.33 12.35 2.29
CA PHE A 294 -1.95 13.65 2.50
C PHE A 294 -3.03 13.57 3.58
N VAL A 295 -3.04 14.53 4.48
CA VAL A 295 -4.02 14.64 5.58
C VAL A 295 -4.68 15.99 5.56
N GLY A 296 -5.98 16.00 5.79
CA GLY A 296 -6.76 17.22 5.96
C GLY A 296 -8.07 16.96 6.73
N ARG A 297 -8.92 17.97 6.83
CA ARG A 297 -10.15 17.88 7.59
C ARG A 297 -9.91 17.46 9.06
N ILE A 298 -8.78 17.88 9.63
CA ILE A 298 -8.40 17.63 11.01
C ILE A 298 -9.29 18.48 11.92
N ARG A 299 -10.07 17.81 12.77
CA ARG A 299 -11.04 18.48 13.63
C ARG A 299 -11.33 17.67 14.89
N GLN A 300 -11.79 18.36 15.94
CA GLN A 300 -12.28 17.68 17.14
C GLN A 300 -13.44 16.75 16.78
N ASP A 301 -13.44 15.53 17.30
CA ASP A 301 -14.60 14.67 17.24
C ASP A 301 -15.61 15.15 18.31
N VAL A 302 -16.73 15.66 17.85
CA VAL A 302 -17.76 16.23 18.77
C VAL A 302 -18.43 15.17 19.65
N SER A 303 -18.27 13.89 19.31
CA SER A 303 -18.83 12.76 20.05
C SER A 303 -17.87 12.20 21.11
N CYS A 304 -16.58 12.57 21.05
CA CYS A 304 -15.53 12.05 21.94
C CYS A 304 -14.57 13.16 22.40
N PRO A 305 -14.49 13.48 23.69
CA PRO A 305 -13.63 14.57 24.19
C PRO A 305 -12.12 14.35 23.94
N THR A 306 -11.70 13.11 23.76
CA THR A 306 -10.31 12.75 23.44
C THR A 306 -10.16 12.35 21.97
N GLY A 307 -11.19 12.58 21.14
CA GLY A 307 -11.27 12.12 19.77
C GLY A 307 -10.88 13.17 18.74
N ILE A 308 -10.19 12.76 17.69
CA ILE A 308 -9.93 13.56 16.49
C ILE A 308 -10.51 12.83 15.27
N ALA A 309 -11.17 13.60 14.41
CA ALA A 309 -11.59 13.13 13.09
C ALA A 309 -10.70 13.76 12.01
N MET A 310 -10.27 12.97 11.02
CA MET A 310 -9.42 13.43 9.91
C MET A 310 -9.75 12.70 8.61
N TRP A 311 -9.23 13.22 7.51
CA TRP A 311 -9.34 12.65 6.19
C TRP A 311 -7.95 12.41 5.64
N ILE A 312 -7.64 11.17 5.28
CA ILE A 312 -6.34 10.74 4.76
C ILE A 312 -6.52 10.35 3.30
N VAL A 313 -5.57 10.73 2.44
CA VAL A 313 -5.53 10.32 1.03
C VAL A 313 -4.11 9.94 0.64
N SER A 314 -3.94 8.80 0.00
CA SER A 314 -2.64 8.33 -0.49
C SER A 314 -2.77 7.66 -1.85
N ASP A 315 -1.73 7.74 -2.68
CA ASP A 315 -1.63 6.91 -3.88
C ASP A 315 -1.39 5.45 -3.49
N ASN A 316 -2.38 4.60 -3.74
CA ASN A 316 -2.37 3.20 -3.36
C ASN A 316 -1.33 2.36 -4.12
N LEU A 317 -0.87 2.82 -5.28
CA LEU A 317 0.18 2.16 -6.07
C LEU A 317 1.59 2.60 -5.62
N ARG A 318 1.70 3.82 -5.05
CA ARG A 318 2.96 4.38 -4.57
C ARG A 318 3.17 4.09 -3.09
N LYS A 319 2.80 5.00 -2.19
CA LYS A 319 3.01 4.79 -0.74
C LYS A 319 2.26 3.55 -0.23
N GLY A 320 1.08 3.27 -0.77
CA GLY A 320 0.32 2.06 -0.45
C GLY A 320 0.99 0.74 -0.87
N ALA A 321 2.00 0.77 -1.79
CA ALA A 321 2.62 -0.44 -2.34
C ALA A 321 4.08 -0.22 -2.76
N ALA A 322 4.32 0.18 -4.02
CA ALA A 322 5.64 0.19 -4.66
C ALA A 322 6.65 1.10 -3.96
N LEU A 323 6.24 2.30 -3.55
CA LEU A 323 7.13 3.23 -2.84
C LEU A 323 7.53 2.67 -1.47
N ASN A 324 6.58 2.12 -0.72
CA ASN A 324 6.86 1.51 0.58
C ASN A 324 7.88 0.36 0.44
N ALA A 325 7.77 -0.44 -0.63
CA ALA A 325 8.74 -1.50 -0.92
C ALA A 325 10.14 -0.96 -1.25
N ILE A 326 10.25 0.12 -2.03
CA ILE A 326 11.52 0.79 -2.32
C ILE A 326 12.14 1.36 -1.04
N GLN A 327 11.35 2.04 -0.22
CA GLN A 327 11.82 2.59 1.05
C GLN A 327 12.33 1.48 2.01
N ILE A 328 11.65 0.34 2.07
CA ILE A 328 12.15 -0.84 2.79
C ILE A 328 13.50 -1.29 2.24
N ALA A 329 13.65 -1.36 0.92
CA ALA A 329 14.92 -1.74 0.30
C ALA A 329 16.04 -0.72 0.59
N GLU A 330 15.74 0.57 0.61
CA GLU A 330 16.66 1.65 1.01
C GLU A 330 17.09 1.51 2.48
N GLU A 331 16.15 1.20 3.38
CA GLU A 331 16.44 0.94 4.80
C GLU A 331 17.32 -0.32 4.99
N LEU A 332 17.06 -1.40 4.26
CA LEU A 332 17.90 -2.61 4.27
C LEU A 332 19.34 -2.28 3.86
N ILE A 333 19.52 -1.46 2.83
CA ILE A 333 20.84 -1.01 2.37
C ILE A 333 21.50 -0.11 3.41
N ALA A 334 20.79 0.88 3.93
CA ALA A 334 21.31 1.83 4.91
C ALA A 334 21.75 1.14 6.21
N ARG A 335 21.04 0.10 6.62
CA ARG A 335 21.33 -0.71 7.80
C ARG A 335 22.30 -1.86 7.53
N SER A 336 22.77 -2.05 6.30
CA SER A 336 23.66 -3.16 5.90
C SER A 336 23.05 -4.55 6.16
N LEU A 337 21.76 -4.69 5.92
CA LEU A 337 21.01 -5.95 6.10
C LEU A 337 20.91 -6.78 4.81
N ILE A 338 21.45 -6.25 3.69
CA ILE A 338 21.63 -6.95 2.40
C ILE A 338 22.97 -6.65 1.74
#